data_ed1f66beed788a37afe2b1dfe1b03b7c
#
_entry.id   ed1f66beed788a37afe2b1dfe1b03b7c
#
_cell.length_a   1.000
_cell.length_b   1.000
_cell.length_c   1.000
_cell.angle_alpha   90.00
_cell.angle_beta   90.00
_cell.angle_gamma   90.00
#
_symmetry.space_group_name_H-M   'P 1'
#
loop_
_entity.id
_entity.type
_entity.pdbx_description
1 polymer ?
#
loop_
_entity_poly.entity_id
_entity_poly.type
_entity_poly.pdbx_seq_one_letter_code
_entity_poly.pdbx_strand_id
1 'polypeptide(L)'
;MTTIRPSIPRFPAILRKKPFPMPSRGPPLPPGILIDEEISPGYDSKYFYPAKPGEVLADRYQTLVKVGWGVSSTVWLARDLQGHIEEPEKIVALKIANNNARYAGHEREVEEHISTADTLHRGRSLVRTLVDSFEVNGPEGSHSCLVYPPMREPLSMYQRRFDDGKVPLPLIKTYIRALLTGLEYLHKECRIVHTDLKLENIMVSFEDPSVLADFMDSQLEKPMAFKIDSTGRPVYPSRNDFGPLKSLRSIPQLLDFGLATRLEEDDDWGVWPIQPDHYRAPEVILGNGWQFPADIWNIGVLLWDLIEGRELFQHIHDQQGRYDAKLHVAEMIALLGPPPLEIIQRYQYMREYSWPEPVGREDDRICETAEEYFCGPFFDNDGQFMYEDLIPNRKLGDAVSFLEEVEREAFLDLAKGMLVWHPNARKTAGELAIHPFLQPKKRSA
;
A
#
# COMPACT_ATOMS: atom_id res chain seq x y z
N MET A 1 -3.43 14.59 -32.38
CA MET A 1 -2.24 15.45 -32.35
C MET A 1 -1.09 14.59 -31.86
N THR A 2 -0.09 14.33 -32.70
CA THR A 2 1.06 13.48 -32.38
C THR A 2 1.95 14.24 -31.41
N THR A 3 2.00 13.86 -30.17
CA THR A 3 2.92 14.41 -29.16
C THR A 3 4.34 14.00 -29.53
N ILE A 4 5.11 14.93 -30.02
CA ILE A 4 6.56 14.78 -30.25
C ILE A 4 7.22 14.70 -28.87
N ARG A 5 7.63 13.50 -28.44
CA ARG A 5 8.51 13.36 -27.27
C ARG A 5 9.80 14.14 -27.57
N PRO A 6 10.28 15.00 -26.63
CA PRO A 6 11.52 15.71 -26.83
C PRO A 6 12.66 14.70 -27.04
N SER A 7 13.42 14.85 -28.12
CA SER A 7 14.59 14.01 -28.41
C SER A 7 15.66 14.26 -27.35
N ILE A 8 15.92 13.24 -26.53
CA ILE A 8 16.98 13.28 -25.51
C ILE A 8 18.33 13.40 -26.22
N PRO A 9 19.23 14.31 -25.80
CA PRO A 9 20.53 14.44 -26.39
C PRO A 9 21.30 13.11 -26.37
N ARG A 10 21.67 12.58 -27.53
CA ARG A 10 22.49 11.37 -27.61
C ARG A 10 23.94 11.76 -27.40
N PHE A 11 24.48 11.56 -26.20
CA PHE A 11 25.92 11.72 -25.94
C PHE A 11 26.76 10.72 -26.77
N PRO A 12 27.99 11.08 -27.14
CA PRO A 12 28.92 10.13 -27.71
C PRO A 12 29.10 8.91 -26.81
N ALA A 13 29.25 7.72 -27.39
CA ALA A 13 29.29 6.47 -26.62
C ALA A 13 30.36 6.42 -25.50
N ILE A 14 31.46 7.16 -25.69
CA ILE A 14 32.57 7.28 -24.72
C ILE A 14 32.20 8.14 -23.49
N LEU A 15 31.16 8.96 -23.56
CA LEU A 15 30.71 9.86 -22.49
C LEU A 15 29.47 9.35 -21.78
N ARG A 16 28.96 8.18 -22.16
CA ARG A 16 27.82 7.55 -21.50
C ARG A 16 28.27 6.74 -20.30
N LYS A 17 27.40 6.68 -19.30
CA LYS A 17 27.57 5.73 -18.17
C LYS A 17 27.64 4.30 -18.70
N LYS A 18 28.57 3.52 -18.14
CA LYS A 18 28.72 2.09 -18.47
C LYS A 18 28.21 1.25 -17.31
N PRO A 19 27.72 0.04 -17.56
CA PRO A 19 27.39 -0.88 -16.48
C PRO A 19 28.57 -1.10 -15.54
N PHE A 20 28.30 -1.18 -14.24
CA PHE A 20 29.32 -1.61 -13.28
C PHE A 20 29.70 -3.07 -13.51
N PRO A 21 30.97 -3.41 -13.41
CA PRO A 21 31.35 -4.82 -13.33
C PRO A 21 30.77 -5.41 -12.06
N MET A 22 29.92 -6.44 -12.22
CA MET A 22 29.34 -7.12 -11.08
C MET A 22 30.32 -8.14 -10.52
N PRO A 23 30.36 -8.35 -9.20
CA PRO A 23 31.14 -9.41 -8.59
C PRO A 23 30.67 -10.79 -9.07
N SER A 24 31.50 -11.79 -8.88
CA SER A 24 31.15 -13.20 -9.13
C SER A 24 29.87 -13.57 -8.34
N ARG A 25 29.19 -14.64 -8.78
CA ARG A 25 27.98 -15.15 -8.10
C ARG A 25 28.19 -15.27 -6.60
N GLY A 26 27.20 -14.88 -5.82
CA GLY A 26 27.19 -15.02 -4.38
C GLY A 26 27.08 -16.48 -3.89
N PRO A 27 27.06 -16.71 -2.59
CA PRO A 27 26.97 -18.06 -2.05
C PRO A 27 25.65 -18.71 -2.39
N PRO A 28 25.65 -20.02 -2.74
CA PRO A 28 24.43 -20.76 -2.98
C PRO A 28 23.66 -20.99 -1.67
N LEU A 29 22.35 -20.90 -1.73
CA LEU A 29 21.44 -21.25 -0.65
C LEU A 29 20.91 -22.67 -0.82
N PRO A 30 20.52 -23.37 0.27
CA PRO A 30 19.92 -24.68 0.20
C PRO A 30 18.62 -24.67 -0.65
N PRO A 31 18.42 -25.63 -1.57
CA PRO A 31 17.27 -25.63 -2.48
C PRO A 31 15.91 -25.79 -1.75
N GLY A 32 15.90 -26.41 -0.56
CA GLY A 32 14.67 -26.65 0.21
C GLY A 32 14.16 -25.46 1.02
N ILE A 33 14.85 -24.30 1.02
CA ILE A 33 14.40 -23.10 1.74
C ILE A 33 13.54 -22.28 0.78
N LEU A 34 12.30 -21.95 1.19
CA LEU A 34 11.45 -21.00 0.47
C LEU A 34 11.99 -19.59 0.69
N ILE A 35 12.06 -18.82 -0.39
CA ILE A 35 12.61 -17.46 -0.40
C ILE A 35 11.56 -16.52 -0.95
N ASP A 36 11.23 -15.49 -0.17
CA ASP A 36 10.45 -14.33 -0.60
C ASP A 36 9.13 -14.75 -1.29
N GLU A 37 8.95 -14.42 -2.58
CA GLU A 37 7.75 -14.72 -3.38
C GLU A 37 7.38 -16.19 -3.40
N GLU A 38 8.32 -17.11 -3.17
CA GLU A 38 8.04 -18.55 -3.13
C GLU A 38 7.14 -18.96 -1.94
N ILE A 39 7.02 -18.09 -0.91
CA ILE A 39 6.16 -18.29 0.26
C ILE A 39 4.69 -18.03 -0.12
N SER A 40 4.45 -17.27 -1.19
CA SER A 40 3.08 -16.91 -1.60
C SER A 40 2.28 -18.14 -2.07
N PRO A 41 1.02 -18.24 -1.63
CA PRO A 41 0.12 -19.26 -2.16
C PRO A 41 0.02 -19.16 -3.70
N GLY A 42 0.12 -20.30 -4.39
CA GLY A 42 0.01 -20.33 -5.85
C GLY A 42 1.24 -19.80 -6.61
N TYR A 43 2.38 -19.61 -5.92
CA TYR A 43 3.62 -19.24 -6.59
C TYR A 43 4.00 -20.24 -7.69
N ASP A 44 4.30 -19.72 -8.88
CA ASP A 44 4.90 -20.48 -9.98
C ASP A 44 5.99 -19.61 -10.61
N SER A 45 7.23 -20.09 -10.54
CA SER A 45 8.41 -19.33 -10.99
C SER A 45 8.35 -18.94 -12.46
N LYS A 46 7.60 -19.67 -13.30
CA LYS A 46 7.46 -19.34 -14.73
C LYS A 46 6.78 -18.00 -14.99
N TYR A 47 5.96 -17.52 -14.04
CA TYR A 47 5.29 -16.21 -14.17
C TYR A 47 6.17 -15.03 -13.79
N PHE A 48 7.27 -15.26 -13.07
CA PHE A 48 8.16 -14.18 -12.63
C PHE A 48 9.34 -13.98 -13.59
N TYR A 49 9.70 -12.72 -13.83
CA TYR A 49 10.89 -12.42 -14.60
C TYR A 49 12.15 -12.87 -13.84
N PRO A 50 13.06 -13.66 -14.45
CA PRO A 50 14.25 -14.17 -13.77
C PRO A 50 15.37 -13.13 -13.69
N ALA A 51 15.09 -11.96 -13.11
CA ALA A 51 16.05 -10.88 -12.95
C ALA A 51 17.27 -11.32 -12.14
N LYS A 52 18.43 -10.79 -12.49
CA LYS A 52 19.70 -11.10 -11.83
C LYS A 52 20.57 -9.85 -11.68
N PRO A 53 21.41 -9.77 -10.65
CA PRO A 53 22.34 -8.68 -10.47
C PRO A 53 23.23 -8.46 -11.70
N GLY A 54 23.37 -7.21 -12.13
CA GLY A 54 24.19 -6.81 -13.27
C GLY A 54 23.50 -6.83 -14.63
N GLU A 55 22.30 -7.37 -14.72
CA GLU A 55 21.52 -7.35 -15.97
C GLU A 55 21.10 -5.93 -16.32
N VAL A 56 21.16 -5.59 -17.63
CA VAL A 56 20.72 -4.29 -18.12
C VAL A 56 19.38 -4.45 -18.81
N LEU A 57 18.33 -3.88 -18.24
CA LEU A 57 16.98 -3.89 -18.78
C LEU A 57 16.74 -2.61 -19.60
N ALA A 58 16.01 -2.73 -20.72
CA ALA A 58 15.69 -1.64 -21.65
C ALA A 58 16.92 -0.81 -22.09
N ASP A 59 18.11 -1.44 -22.20
CA ASP A 59 19.39 -0.77 -22.53
C ASP A 59 19.73 0.41 -21.60
N ARG A 60 19.12 0.47 -20.42
CA ARG A 60 19.20 1.63 -19.53
C ARG A 60 19.37 1.29 -18.05
N TYR A 61 18.64 0.31 -17.54
CA TYR A 61 18.55 0.06 -16.11
C TYR A 61 19.37 -1.17 -15.71
N GLN A 62 20.50 -0.97 -15.06
CA GLN A 62 21.31 -2.07 -14.54
C GLN A 62 20.78 -2.48 -13.17
N THR A 63 20.18 -3.67 -13.06
CA THR A 63 19.76 -4.25 -11.80
C THR A 63 20.95 -4.54 -10.91
N LEU A 64 20.86 -4.20 -9.62
CA LEU A 64 21.95 -4.39 -8.65
C LEU A 64 21.54 -5.31 -7.51
N VAL A 65 20.39 -5.05 -6.87
CA VAL A 65 19.95 -5.79 -5.70
C VAL A 65 18.42 -5.88 -5.64
N LYS A 66 17.90 -7.06 -5.30
CA LYS A 66 16.49 -7.25 -4.98
C LYS A 66 16.22 -6.72 -3.59
N VAL A 67 15.23 -5.84 -3.44
CA VAL A 67 14.89 -5.19 -2.16
C VAL A 67 13.50 -5.53 -1.65
N GLY A 68 12.66 -6.16 -2.50
CA GLY A 68 11.31 -6.51 -2.12
C GLY A 68 10.65 -7.47 -3.10
N TRP A 69 9.48 -7.92 -2.72
CA TRP A 69 8.66 -8.83 -3.49
C TRP A 69 7.18 -8.69 -3.09
N GLY A 70 6.31 -9.23 -3.90
CA GLY A 70 4.88 -9.35 -3.66
C GLY A 70 4.33 -10.59 -4.36
N VAL A 71 3.07 -10.86 -4.20
CA VAL A 71 2.38 -12.00 -4.84
C VAL A 71 2.50 -11.96 -6.36
N SER A 72 2.58 -10.76 -6.94
CA SER A 72 2.58 -10.55 -8.39
C SER A 72 3.79 -9.79 -8.93
N SER A 73 4.83 -9.55 -8.13
CA SER A 73 5.99 -8.76 -8.60
C SER A 73 7.24 -8.97 -7.75
N THR A 74 8.39 -8.59 -8.31
CA THR A 74 9.64 -8.40 -7.57
C THR A 74 10.12 -6.97 -7.70
N VAL A 75 10.82 -6.45 -6.68
CA VAL A 75 11.32 -5.08 -6.65
C VAL A 75 12.84 -5.09 -6.55
N TRP A 76 13.48 -4.38 -7.50
CA TRP A 76 14.93 -4.30 -7.62
C TRP A 76 15.41 -2.85 -7.56
N LEU A 77 16.49 -2.57 -6.84
CA LEU A 77 17.22 -1.34 -7.05
C LEU A 77 18.11 -1.51 -8.28
N ALA A 78 18.08 -0.49 -9.13
CA ALA A 78 18.84 -0.45 -10.37
C ALA A 78 19.50 0.90 -10.56
N ARG A 79 20.63 0.88 -11.25
CA ARG A 79 21.34 2.09 -11.69
C ARG A 79 20.79 2.54 -13.02
N ASP A 80 20.41 3.81 -13.13
CA ASP A 80 20.03 4.43 -14.39
C ASP A 80 21.30 4.82 -15.18
N LEU A 81 21.54 4.15 -16.29
CA LEU A 81 22.71 4.39 -17.18
C LEU A 81 22.51 5.57 -18.11
N GLN A 82 21.35 6.25 -18.03
CA GLN A 82 21.11 7.45 -18.82
C GLN A 82 21.90 8.64 -18.25
N GLY A 83 22.44 9.47 -19.13
CA GLY A 83 23.18 10.66 -18.75
C GLY A 83 24.69 10.57 -19.04
N HIS A 84 25.39 11.60 -18.62
CA HIS A 84 26.86 11.74 -18.83
C HIS A 84 27.62 11.02 -17.71
N ILE A 85 28.81 10.51 -18.01
CA ILE A 85 29.63 9.76 -17.03
C ILE A 85 30.02 10.59 -15.80
N GLU A 86 30.08 11.92 -15.92
CA GLU A 86 30.38 12.83 -14.80
C GLU A 86 29.17 13.24 -13.96
N GLU A 87 27.94 12.90 -14.41
CA GLU A 87 26.74 13.18 -13.64
C GLU A 87 26.64 12.23 -12.44
N PRO A 88 26.05 12.67 -11.31
CA PRO A 88 25.84 11.81 -10.15
C PRO A 88 25.12 10.51 -10.53
N GLU A 89 25.43 9.44 -9.80
CA GLU A 89 24.74 8.18 -9.98
C GLU A 89 23.27 8.31 -9.60
N LYS A 90 22.40 7.83 -10.47
CA LYS A 90 20.95 7.81 -10.25
C LYS A 90 20.51 6.38 -10.01
N ILE A 91 19.98 6.13 -8.82
CA ILE A 91 19.37 4.86 -8.43
C ILE A 91 17.86 4.97 -8.57
N VAL A 92 17.23 3.93 -9.06
CA VAL A 92 15.78 3.77 -9.20
C VAL A 92 15.33 2.43 -8.61
N ALA A 93 14.07 2.32 -8.26
CA ALA A 93 13.42 1.06 -7.94
C ALA A 93 12.63 0.57 -9.16
N LEU A 94 12.86 -0.68 -9.56
CA LEU A 94 12.12 -1.36 -10.63
C LEU A 94 11.15 -2.34 -10.01
N LYS A 95 9.85 -2.14 -10.16
CA LYS A 95 8.81 -3.14 -9.88
C LYS A 95 8.57 -3.92 -11.17
N ILE A 96 8.96 -5.19 -11.18
CA ILE A 96 8.82 -6.09 -12.33
C ILE A 96 7.61 -6.99 -12.04
N ALA A 97 6.51 -6.75 -12.75
CA ALA A 97 5.29 -7.53 -12.61
C ALA A 97 5.47 -8.94 -13.21
N ASN A 98 4.81 -9.93 -12.62
CA ASN A 98 4.70 -11.22 -13.24
C ASN A 98 3.81 -11.16 -14.50
N ASN A 99 3.99 -12.10 -15.44
CA ASN A 99 3.26 -12.10 -16.71
C ASN A 99 1.83 -12.65 -16.58
N ASN A 100 1.43 -13.12 -15.41
CA ASN A 100 0.06 -13.56 -15.07
C ASN A 100 -0.71 -12.49 -14.28
N ALA A 101 -0.12 -11.33 -14.01
CA ALA A 101 -0.77 -10.26 -13.27
C ALA A 101 -1.91 -9.66 -14.09
N ARG A 102 -3.15 -9.97 -13.72
CA ARG A 102 -4.37 -9.41 -14.35
C ARG A 102 -4.40 -7.88 -14.32
N TYR A 103 -3.76 -7.29 -13.33
CA TYR A 103 -3.82 -5.86 -13.03
C TYR A 103 -2.57 -5.07 -13.40
N ALA A 104 -1.55 -5.68 -14.03
CA ALA A 104 -0.31 -4.96 -14.35
C ALA A 104 -0.54 -3.78 -15.32
N GLY A 105 -1.45 -3.93 -16.30
CA GLY A 105 -1.86 -2.83 -17.18
C GLY A 105 -2.64 -1.74 -16.45
N HIS A 106 -3.55 -2.14 -15.57
CA HIS A 106 -4.36 -1.24 -14.76
C HIS A 106 -3.49 -0.40 -13.81
N GLU A 107 -2.54 -1.02 -13.08
CA GLU A 107 -1.61 -0.28 -12.22
C GLU A 107 -0.87 0.80 -12.99
N ARG A 108 -0.35 0.48 -14.17
CA ARG A 108 0.34 1.45 -15.02
C ARG A 108 -0.55 2.61 -15.45
N GLU A 109 -1.79 2.34 -15.89
CA GLU A 109 -2.75 3.37 -16.29
C GLU A 109 -3.09 4.32 -15.15
N VAL A 110 -3.33 3.79 -13.95
CA VAL A 110 -3.59 4.59 -12.74
C VAL A 110 -2.38 5.44 -12.37
N GLU A 111 -1.17 4.86 -12.37
CA GLU A 111 0.08 5.56 -12.06
C GLU A 111 0.41 6.67 -13.09
N GLU A 112 0.20 6.42 -14.38
CA GLU A 112 0.34 7.43 -15.43
C GLU A 112 -0.65 8.58 -15.22
N HIS A 113 -1.91 8.27 -14.86
CA HIS A 113 -2.91 9.27 -14.54
C HIS A 113 -2.49 10.14 -13.34
N ILE A 114 -2.07 9.53 -12.22
CA ILE A 114 -1.57 10.25 -11.03
C ILE A 114 -0.39 11.17 -11.41
N SER A 115 0.51 10.70 -12.26
CA SER A 115 1.70 11.47 -12.65
C SER A 115 1.38 12.71 -13.48
N THR A 116 0.24 12.71 -14.19
CA THR A 116 -0.21 13.80 -15.07
C THR A 116 -1.18 14.78 -14.41
N ALA A 117 -1.72 14.45 -13.23
CA ALA A 117 -2.63 15.30 -12.47
C ALA A 117 -1.92 16.58 -11.95
N ASP A 118 -2.67 17.50 -11.34
CA ASP A 118 -2.17 18.82 -10.93
C ASP A 118 -0.85 18.74 -10.14
N THR A 119 0.17 19.40 -10.66
CA THR A 119 1.52 19.40 -10.08
C THR A 119 1.70 20.40 -8.93
N LEU A 120 0.76 21.31 -8.71
CA LEU A 120 0.85 22.36 -7.70
C LEU A 120 0.29 21.94 -6.34
N HIS A 121 -0.52 20.88 -6.30
CA HIS A 121 -1.07 20.40 -5.03
C HIS A 121 0.05 19.80 -4.16
N ARG A 122 0.16 20.29 -2.91
CA ARG A 122 1.21 19.87 -1.97
C ARG A 122 1.22 18.37 -1.65
N GLY A 123 0.07 17.71 -1.77
CA GLY A 123 -0.08 16.28 -1.53
C GLY A 123 0.61 15.40 -2.58
N ARG A 124 0.91 15.94 -3.77
CA ARG A 124 1.60 15.18 -4.81
C ARG A 124 2.96 14.62 -4.36
N SER A 125 3.73 15.39 -3.59
CA SER A 125 5.02 14.93 -3.06
C SER A 125 4.91 13.83 -1.99
N LEU A 126 3.69 13.56 -1.51
CA LEU A 126 3.35 12.56 -0.51
C LEU A 126 2.74 11.29 -1.12
N VAL A 127 2.71 11.24 -2.43
CA VAL A 127 2.35 10.08 -3.24
C VAL A 127 3.58 9.73 -4.09
N ARG A 128 3.99 8.47 -4.06
CA ARG A 128 5.08 8.00 -4.91
C ARG A 128 4.57 7.93 -6.36
N THR A 129 5.20 8.68 -7.24
CA THR A 129 4.80 8.75 -8.65
C THR A 129 5.75 7.99 -9.55
N LEU A 130 5.21 7.41 -10.60
CA LEU A 130 5.93 6.73 -11.67
C LEU A 130 6.92 7.70 -12.35
N VAL A 131 8.15 7.24 -12.58
CA VAL A 131 9.20 7.98 -13.32
C VAL A 131 9.26 7.55 -14.78
N ASP A 132 9.08 6.25 -15.02
CA ASP A 132 9.17 5.63 -16.35
C ASP A 132 8.47 4.27 -16.32
N SER A 133 8.11 3.74 -17.48
CA SER A 133 7.59 2.38 -17.64
C SER A 133 8.09 1.76 -18.93
N PHE A 134 8.31 0.45 -18.93
CA PHE A 134 8.75 -0.30 -20.11
C PHE A 134 8.34 -1.77 -19.98
N GLU A 135 8.45 -2.49 -21.08
CA GLU A 135 8.25 -3.94 -21.11
C GLU A 135 9.59 -4.67 -21.24
N VAL A 136 9.73 -5.80 -20.59
CA VAL A 136 10.86 -6.70 -20.72
C VAL A 136 10.40 -8.09 -21.10
N ASN A 137 11.05 -8.70 -22.11
CA ASN A 137 10.73 -10.06 -22.55
C ASN A 137 11.48 -11.07 -21.69
N GLY A 138 10.74 -11.87 -20.94
CA GLY A 138 11.25 -13.05 -20.24
C GLY A 138 11.10 -14.33 -21.08
N PRO A 139 11.54 -15.48 -20.53
CA PRO A 139 11.42 -16.77 -21.23
C PRO A 139 9.97 -17.17 -21.51
N GLU A 140 9.03 -16.78 -20.67
CA GLU A 140 7.62 -17.21 -20.72
C GLU A 140 6.66 -16.07 -21.10
N GLY A 141 7.17 -14.95 -21.56
CA GLY A 141 6.36 -13.82 -22.01
C GLY A 141 6.89 -12.45 -21.60
N SER A 142 6.09 -11.43 -21.87
CA SER A 142 6.42 -10.04 -21.53
C SER A 142 6.04 -9.71 -20.08
N HIS A 143 6.86 -8.86 -19.45
CA HIS A 143 6.67 -8.38 -18.08
C HIS A 143 6.66 -6.86 -18.08
N SER A 144 5.66 -6.27 -17.45
CA SER A 144 5.61 -4.82 -17.24
C SER A 144 6.60 -4.43 -16.15
N CYS A 145 7.39 -3.39 -16.41
CA CYS A 145 8.34 -2.81 -15.47
C CYS A 145 7.96 -1.36 -15.17
N LEU A 146 7.68 -1.07 -13.91
CA LEU A 146 7.41 0.27 -13.43
C LEU A 146 8.64 0.81 -12.69
N VAL A 147 9.03 2.04 -13.01
CA VAL A 147 10.24 2.68 -12.49
C VAL A 147 9.88 3.78 -11.52
N TYR A 148 10.43 3.72 -10.31
CA TYR A 148 10.12 4.65 -9.22
C TYR A 148 11.36 5.25 -8.58
N PRO A 149 11.22 6.38 -7.89
CA PRO A 149 12.23 6.81 -6.92
C PRO A 149 12.43 5.72 -5.85
N PRO A 150 13.66 5.46 -5.40
CA PRO A 150 13.91 4.50 -4.35
C PRO A 150 13.40 5.01 -3.00
N MET A 151 12.79 4.11 -2.24
CA MET A 151 12.30 4.36 -0.87
C MET A 151 13.05 3.46 0.11
N ARG A 152 13.11 3.86 1.38
CA ARG A 152 13.83 3.12 2.40
C ARG A 152 13.13 1.80 2.75
N GLU A 153 11.96 1.90 3.36
CA GLU A 153 11.25 0.73 3.89
C GLU A 153 9.76 1.03 4.13
N PRO A 154 8.90 0.01 4.18
CA PRO A 154 7.52 0.16 4.60
C PRO A 154 7.40 0.69 6.03
N LEU A 155 6.30 1.39 6.32
CA LEU A 155 6.06 1.97 7.63
C LEU A 155 5.93 0.90 8.73
N SER A 156 5.44 -0.29 8.40
CA SER A 156 5.41 -1.46 9.29
C SER A 156 6.81 -1.92 9.74
N MET A 157 7.81 -1.81 8.86
CA MET A 157 9.21 -2.10 9.21
C MET A 157 9.86 -0.93 9.95
N TYR A 158 9.55 0.30 9.53
CA TYR A 158 10.06 1.52 10.16
C TYR A 158 9.66 1.62 11.64
N GLN A 159 8.42 1.24 11.98
CA GLN A 159 7.97 1.18 13.39
C GLN A 159 8.84 0.28 14.26
N ARG A 160 9.29 -0.87 13.74
CA ARG A 160 10.13 -1.84 14.49
C ARG A 160 11.53 -1.31 14.84
N ARG A 161 11.91 -0.14 14.32
CA ARG A 161 13.19 0.52 14.64
C ARG A 161 13.14 1.34 15.93
N PHE A 162 11.94 1.54 16.47
CA PHE A 162 11.74 2.26 17.72
C PHE A 162 11.52 1.29 18.88
N ASP A 163 11.84 1.76 20.09
CA ASP A 163 11.62 0.99 21.30
C ASP A 163 10.14 0.56 21.41
N ASP A 164 9.92 -0.72 21.69
CA ASP A 164 8.59 -1.35 21.75
C ASP A 164 7.74 -1.17 20.47
N GLY A 165 8.36 -0.86 19.31
CA GLY A 165 7.66 -0.58 18.06
C GLY A 165 6.85 0.72 18.09
N LYS A 166 7.13 1.62 19.04
CA LYS A 166 6.36 2.86 19.24
C LYS A 166 7.09 4.06 18.65
N VAL A 167 6.60 4.52 17.53
CA VAL A 167 7.09 5.76 16.91
C VAL A 167 6.76 6.95 17.80
N PRO A 168 7.65 7.93 18.00
CA PRO A 168 7.37 9.12 18.81
C PRO A 168 6.11 9.87 18.34
N LEU A 169 5.20 10.18 19.26
CA LEU A 169 3.90 10.80 18.95
C LEU A 169 3.99 12.07 18.07
N PRO A 170 4.95 12.98 18.24
CA PRO A 170 5.08 14.14 17.34
C PRO A 170 5.39 13.75 15.89
N LEU A 171 6.15 12.67 15.70
CA LEU A 171 6.46 12.12 14.38
C LEU A 171 5.22 11.47 13.76
N ILE A 172 4.49 10.65 14.54
CA ILE A 172 3.21 10.04 14.10
C ILE A 172 2.22 11.12 13.64
N LYS A 173 2.02 12.18 14.44
CA LYS A 173 1.13 13.31 14.06
C LYS A 173 1.54 13.93 12.73
N THR A 174 2.84 14.08 12.52
CA THR A 174 3.39 14.59 11.26
C THR A 174 3.11 13.64 10.10
N TYR A 175 3.27 12.34 10.31
CA TYR A 175 3.03 11.30 9.31
C TYR A 175 1.54 11.21 8.95
N ILE A 176 0.65 11.16 9.95
CA ILE A 176 -0.81 11.16 9.70
C ILE A 176 -1.22 12.38 8.87
N ARG A 177 -0.73 13.57 9.23
CA ARG A 177 -1.01 14.80 8.47
C ARG A 177 -0.48 14.70 7.04
N ALA A 178 0.70 14.13 6.82
CA ALA A 178 1.26 13.92 5.49
C ALA A 178 0.39 12.94 4.68
N LEU A 179 0.02 11.78 5.25
CA LEU A 179 -0.83 10.79 4.59
C LEU A 179 -2.20 11.37 4.21
N LEU A 180 -2.85 12.10 5.11
CA LEU A 180 -4.11 12.78 4.82
C LEU A 180 -3.96 13.83 3.71
N THR A 181 -2.83 14.54 3.66
CA THR A 181 -2.57 15.51 2.59
C THR A 181 -2.32 14.81 1.24
N GLY A 182 -1.62 13.66 1.23
CA GLY A 182 -1.47 12.82 0.05
C GLY A 182 -2.79 12.25 -0.42
N LEU A 183 -3.63 11.81 0.51
CA LEU A 183 -4.96 11.28 0.21
C LEU A 183 -5.92 12.36 -0.33
N GLU A 184 -5.81 13.61 0.18
CA GLU A 184 -6.54 14.75 -0.38
C GLU A 184 -6.20 14.95 -1.86
N TYR A 185 -4.93 14.84 -2.23
CA TYR A 185 -4.49 14.91 -3.63
C TYR A 185 -5.08 13.78 -4.47
N LEU A 186 -5.05 12.54 -4.00
CA LEU A 186 -5.64 11.40 -4.72
C LEU A 186 -7.13 11.58 -4.93
N HIS A 187 -7.87 12.03 -3.91
CA HIS A 187 -9.32 12.18 -3.97
C HIS A 187 -9.76 13.35 -4.84
N LYS A 188 -9.15 14.54 -4.66
CA LYS A 188 -9.59 15.78 -5.32
C LYS A 188 -9.04 15.94 -6.72
N GLU A 189 -7.72 15.74 -6.88
CA GLU A 189 -7.04 16.05 -8.13
C GLU A 189 -6.97 14.85 -9.06
N CYS A 190 -6.81 13.64 -8.50
CA CYS A 190 -6.71 12.41 -9.29
C CYS A 190 -8.04 11.66 -9.42
N ARG A 191 -9.03 11.93 -8.55
CA ARG A 191 -10.30 11.19 -8.50
C ARG A 191 -10.10 9.69 -8.26
N ILE A 192 -9.14 9.33 -7.41
CA ILE A 192 -8.76 7.94 -7.12
C ILE A 192 -9.10 7.59 -5.68
N VAL A 193 -9.74 6.42 -5.50
CA VAL A 193 -9.86 5.70 -4.24
C VAL A 193 -8.72 4.69 -4.19
N HIS A 194 -7.91 4.71 -3.15
CA HIS A 194 -6.73 3.85 -3.04
C HIS A 194 -7.08 2.38 -2.83
N THR A 195 -8.09 2.12 -2.01
CA THR A 195 -8.69 0.81 -1.71
C THR A 195 -7.82 -0.20 -0.93
N ASP A 196 -6.51 -0.04 -0.87
CA ASP A 196 -5.58 -0.97 -0.18
C ASP A 196 -4.61 -0.23 0.75
N LEU A 197 -5.12 0.71 1.57
CA LEU A 197 -4.30 1.42 2.55
C LEU A 197 -3.94 0.52 3.72
N LYS A 198 -2.65 0.25 3.89
CA LYS A 198 -2.04 -0.51 4.99
C LYS A 198 -0.59 -0.07 5.20
N LEU A 199 0.00 -0.41 6.33
CA LEU A 199 1.37 0.02 6.67
C LEU A 199 2.42 -0.44 5.65
N GLU A 200 2.17 -1.53 4.94
CA GLU A 200 3.03 -2.07 3.88
C GLU A 200 3.00 -1.19 2.62
N ASN A 201 1.88 -0.52 2.35
CA ASN A 201 1.67 0.36 1.20
C ASN A 201 1.95 1.85 1.53
N ILE A 202 2.63 2.08 2.64
CA ILE A 202 3.16 3.38 3.04
C ILE A 202 4.67 3.21 3.26
N MET A 203 5.48 3.80 2.40
CA MET A 203 6.93 3.75 2.58
C MET A 203 7.48 5.09 3.03
N VAL A 204 8.60 5.04 3.76
CA VAL A 204 9.34 6.25 4.16
C VAL A 204 10.51 6.49 3.21
N SER A 205 10.78 7.76 2.94
CA SER A 205 11.96 8.16 2.16
C SER A 205 13.24 7.89 2.95
N PHE A 206 14.38 7.85 2.25
CA PHE A 206 15.67 7.90 2.93
C PHE A 206 15.82 9.21 3.69
N GLU A 207 16.24 9.14 4.93
CA GLU A 207 16.47 10.29 5.80
C GLU A 207 17.73 11.08 5.42
N ASP A 208 18.66 10.43 4.71
CA ASP A 208 19.90 10.97 4.19
C ASP A 208 20.29 10.24 2.90
N PRO A 209 20.64 10.94 1.81
CA PRO A 209 21.08 10.31 0.55
C PRO A 209 22.26 9.35 0.70
N SER A 210 23.16 9.58 1.68
CA SER A 210 24.29 8.71 1.91
C SER A 210 23.91 7.30 2.35
N VAL A 211 22.72 7.11 2.95
CA VAL A 211 22.24 5.77 3.35
C VAL A 211 22.07 4.86 2.14
N LEU A 212 21.43 5.39 1.10
CA LEU A 212 21.27 4.64 -0.15
C LEU A 212 22.61 4.44 -0.87
N ALA A 213 23.48 5.47 -0.91
CA ALA A 213 24.80 5.37 -1.54
C ALA A 213 25.66 4.29 -0.85
N ASP A 214 25.80 4.35 0.49
CA ASP A 214 26.54 3.38 1.29
C ASP A 214 26.01 1.95 1.09
N PHE A 215 24.67 1.81 1.03
CA PHE A 215 24.03 0.52 0.77
C PHE A 215 24.38 -0.01 -0.63
N MET A 216 24.29 0.83 -1.67
CA MET A 216 24.59 0.43 -3.06
C MET A 216 26.06 0.04 -3.23
N ASP A 217 26.99 0.77 -2.63
CA ASP A 217 28.41 0.45 -2.65
C ASP A 217 28.67 -0.91 -2.00
N SER A 218 27.99 -1.20 -0.87
CA SER A 218 28.11 -2.49 -0.21
C SER A 218 27.65 -3.69 -1.06
N GLN A 219 26.71 -3.47 -1.98
CA GLN A 219 26.22 -4.55 -2.89
C GLN A 219 27.26 -4.91 -3.96
N LEU A 220 28.13 -3.97 -4.36
CA LEU A 220 29.23 -4.24 -5.28
C LEU A 220 30.31 -5.10 -4.65
N GLU A 221 30.48 -5.02 -3.31
CA GLU A 221 31.47 -5.80 -2.57
C GLU A 221 30.93 -7.19 -2.14
N LYS A 222 29.63 -7.27 -1.84
CA LYS A 222 28.97 -8.47 -1.29
C LYS A 222 27.91 -8.99 -2.24
N PRO A 223 28.25 -9.93 -3.15
CA PRO A 223 27.29 -10.47 -4.10
C PRO A 223 26.09 -11.12 -3.38
N MET A 224 24.91 -11.02 -4.00
CA MET A 224 23.68 -11.61 -3.47
C MET A 224 23.78 -13.13 -3.40
N ALA A 225 23.39 -13.71 -2.26
CA ALA A 225 23.13 -15.14 -2.18
C ALA A 225 21.96 -15.51 -3.11
N PHE A 226 21.94 -16.74 -3.60
CA PHE A 226 20.90 -17.21 -4.51
C PHE A 226 20.70 -18.72 -4.34
N LYS A 227 19.56 -19.21 -4.81
CA LYS A 227 19.38 -20.63 -5.06
C LYS A 227 18.92 -20.84 -6.50
N ILE A 228 19.07 -22.04 -6.98
CA ILE A 228 18.46 -22.48 -8.22
C ILE A 228 17.19 -23.27 -7.88
N ASP A 229 16.05 -22.86 -8.41
CA ASP A 229 14.78 -23.56 -8.23
C ASP A 229 14.71 -24.85 -9.06
N SER A 230 13.60 -25.57 -8.95
CA SER A 230 13.38 -26.82 -9.68
C SER A 230 13.33 -26.66 -11.21
N THR A 231 13.16 -25.44 -11.71
CA THR A 231 13.14 -25.13 -13.16
C THR A 231 14.49 -24.67 -13.70
N GLY A 232 15.50 -24.54 -12.82
CA GLY A 232 16.84 -24.04 -13.17
C GLY A 232 16.98 -22.51 -13.12
N ARG A 233 16.01 -21.79 -12.59
CA ARG A 233 16.02 -20.33 -12.45
C ARG A 233 16.70 -19.90 -11.16
N PRO A 234 17.49 -18.80 -11.18
CA PRO A 234 18.04 -18.22 -9.97
C PRO A 234 16.95 -17.46 -9.23
N VAL A 235 16.81 -17.70 -7.92
CA VAL A 235 15.94 -16.95 -7.00
C VAL A 235 16.83 -16.27 -5.97
N TYR A 236 16.58 -15.00 -5.70
CA TYR A 236 17.37 -14.16 -4.81
C TYR A 236 16.53 -13.71 -3.62
N PRO A 237 17.02 -13.79 -2.37
CA PRO A 237 16.36 -13.20 -1.22
C PRO A 237 16.46 -11.68 -1.29
N SER A 238 15.43 -10.99 -0.84
CA SER A 238 15.46 -9.53 -0.71
C SER A 238 16.51 -9.06 0.32
N ARG A 239 17.19 -7.98 0.01
CA ARG A 239 18.10 -7.25 0.89
C ARG A 239 17.58 -5.83 1.03
N ASN A 240 17.04 -5.50 2.17
CA ASN A 240 16.46 -4.20 2.48
C ASN A 240 16.89 -3.68 3.86
N ASP A 241 17.98 -4.22 4.40
CA ASP A 241 18.59 -3.67 5.60
C ASP A 241 19.55 -2.52 5.26
N PHE A 242 19.01 -1.31 5.33
CA PHE A 242 19.77 -0.07 5.09
C PHE A 242 20.50 0.46 6.34
N GLY A 243 20.67 -0.38 7.36
CA GLY A 243 21.32 0.00 8.61
C GLY A 243 20.45 0.88 9.54
N PRO A 244 21.03 1.37 10.64
CA PRO A 244 20.29 2.19 11.62
C PRO A 244 19.87 3.53 11.03
N LEU A 245 18.83 4.15 11.64
CA LEU A 245 18.39 5.49 11.25
C LEU A 245 19.44 6.54 11.63
N LYS A 246 19.87 7.34 10.66
CA LYS A 246 20.77 8.49 10.91
C LYS A 246 20.00 9.70 11.46
N SER A 247 18.71 9.84 11.15
CA SER A 247 17.83 10.90 11.67
C SER A 247 16.35 10.54 11.50
N LEU A 248 15.44 11.36 12.06
CA LEU A 248 13.98 11.22 11.92
C LEU A 248 13.40 12.14 10.84
N ARG A 249 14.10 12.32 9.71
CA ARG A 249 13.70 13.23 8.63
C ARG A 249 13.03 12.52 7.46
N SER A 250 12.76 11.24 7.57
CA SER A 250 12.04 10.47 6.55
C SER A 250 10.64 11.00 6.36
N ILE A 251 10.15 10.98 5.11
CA ILE A 251 8.82 11.43 4.72
C ILE A 251 8.02 10.21 4.27
N PRO A 252 6.80 9.99 4.80
CA PRO A 252 5.94 8.91 4.35
C PRO A 252 5.32 9.27 2.99
N GLN A 253 5.19 8.27 2.12
CA GLN A 253 4.50 8.37 0.84
C GLN A 253 3.55 7.20 0.66
N LEU A 254 2.38 7.48 0.07
CA LEU A 254 1.42 6.48 -0.38
C LEU A 254 1.92 5.83 -1.67
N LEU A 255 1.72 4.52 -1.81
CA LEU A 255 2.16 3.75 -2.96
C LEU A 255 1.30 2.51 -3.18
N ASP A 256 1.55 1.82 -4.28
CA ASP A 256 0.87 0.59 -4.70
C ASP A 256 -0.61 0.80 -5.10
N PHE A 257 -0.79 1.30 -6.32
CA PHE A 257 -2.09 1.62 -6.89
C PHE A 257 -2.67 0.47 -7.75
N GLY A 258 -2.17 -0.75 -7.58
CA GLY A 258 -2.62 -1.92 -8.35
C GLY A 258 -4.09 -2.29 -8.15
N LEU A 259 -4.68 -1.91 -7.01
CA LEU A 259 -6.10 -2.09 -6.70
C LEU A 259 -6.89 -0.79 -6.68
N ALA A 260 -6.24 0.34 -6.92
CA ALA A 260 -6.90 1.65 -6.86
C ALA A 260 -7.96 1.81 -7.95
N THR A 261 -9.01 2.54 -7.64
CA THR A 261 -10.13 2.76 -8.55
C THR A 261 -10.32 4.25 -8.82
N ARG A 262 -10.40 4.62 -10.08
CA ARG A 262 -10.75 5.97 -10.50
C ARG A 262 -12.27 6.11 -10.60
N LEU A 263 -12.82 7.15 -9.96
CA LEU A 263 -14.22 7.55 -10.06
C LEU A 263 -14.28 8.80 -10.93
N GLU A 264 -14.81 8.69 -12.15
CA GLU A 264 -14.78 9.78 -13.14
C GLU A 264 -15.83 10.85 -12.84
N GLU A 265 -17.03 10.41 -12.46
CA GLU A 265 -18.16 11.28 -12.14
C GLU A 265 -18.43 11.35 -10.63
N ASP A 266 -19.18 12.35 -10.18
CA ASP A 266 -19.47 12.52 -8.75
C ASP A 266 -20.42 11.47 -8.19
N ASP A 267 -21.23 10.86 -9.04
CA ASP A 267 -22.16 9.77 -8.72
C ASP A 267 -21.61 8.38 -9.00
N ASP A 268 -20.37 8.26 -9.50
CA ASP A 268 -19.67 6.98 -9.61
C ASP A 268 -19.42 6.38 -8.23
N TRP A 269 -19.58 5.06 -8.12
CA TRP A 269 -19.35 4.31 -6.90
C TRP A 269 -18.92 2.88 -7.19
N GLY A 270 -18.08 2.35 -6.31
CA GLY A 270 -17.61 0.98 -6.38
C GLY A 270 -18.54 0.02 -5.65
N VAL A 271 -18.61 -1.23 -6.12
CA VAL A 271 -19.42 -2.30 -5.52
C VAL A 271 -18.61 -3.52 -5.10
N TRP A 272 -17.39 -3.64 -5.62
CA TRP A 272 -16.53 -4.80 -5.38
C TRP A 272 -16.03 -4.85 -3.94
N PRO A 273 -15.70 -6.02 -3.41
CA PRO A 273 -15.00 -6.12 -2.14
C PRO A 273 -13.61 -5.50 -2.26
N ILE A 274 -13.32 -4.53 -1.41
CA ILE A 274 -12.04 -3.83 -1.32
C ILE A 274 -11.53 -3.87 0.11
N GLN A 275 -10.31 -3.39 0.31
CA GLN A 275 -9.62 -3.23 1.59
C GLN A 275 -9.20 -4.55 2.26
N PRO A 276 -8.07 -4.58 2.93
CA PRO A 276 -7.69 -5.72 3.79
C PRO A 276 -8.68 -5.87 4.95
N ASP A 277 -8.82 -7.08 5.44
CA ASP A 277 -9.87 -7.46 6.40
C ASP A 277 -10.03 -6.49 7.59
N HIS A 278 -8.92 -6.18 8.27
CA HIS A 278 -8.94 -5.30 9.45
C HIS A 278 -9.36 -3.86 9.17
N TYR A 279 -9.17 -3.38 7.92
CA TYR A 279 -9.41 -2.00 7.51
C TYR A 279 -10.74 -1.81 6.78
N ARG A 280 -11.51 -2.89 6.58
CA ARG A 280 -12.69 -2.86 5.72
C ARG A 280 -13.80 -2.01 6.30
N ALA A 281 -14.27 -1.09 5.47
CA ALA A 281 -15.33 -0.14 5.83
C ALA A 281 -16.72 -0.81 5.88
N PRO A 282 -17.63 -0.32 6.72
CA PRO A 282 -18.98 -0.90 6.84
C PRO A 282 -19.75 -0.93 5.52
N GLU A 283 -19.66 0.13 4.69
CA GLU A 283 -20.33 0.18 3.39
C GLU A 283 -19.80 -0.87 2.41
N VAL A 284 -18.55 -1.32 2.57
CA VAL A 284 -17.98 -2.41 1.77
C VAL A 284 -18.56 -3.76 2.22
N ILE A 285 -18.57 -4.02 3.54
CA ILE A 285 -19.13 -5.27 4.10
C ILE A 285 -20.62 -5.40 3.81
N LEU A 286 -21.35 -4.30 3.94
CA LEU A 286 -22.80 -4.25 3.73
C LEU A 286 -23.20 -4.15 2.26
N GLY A 287 -22.24 -4.02 1.33
CA GLY A 287 -22.52 -3.86 -0.09
C GLY A 287 -23.26 -2.58 -0.44
N ASN A 288 -23.16 -1.53 0.38
CA ASN A 288 -23.89 -0.27 0.24
C ASN A 288 -23.34 0.64 -0.87
N GLY A 289 -22.25 0.21 -1.53
CA GLY A 289 -21.49 1.02 -2.48
C GLY A 289 -20.51 1.97 -1.76
N TRP A 290 -19.32 2.11 -2.32
CA TRP A 290 -18.24 2.87 -1.72
C TRP A 290 -17.67 3.92 -2.68
N GLN A 291 -17.13 4.98 -2.10
CA GLN A 291 -16.44 6.08 -2.76
C GLN A 291 -15.22 6.50 -1.92
N PHE A 292 -14.70 7.71 -2.12
CA PHE A 292 -13.56 8.27 -1.37
C PHE A 292 -13.62 8.10 0.15
N PRO A 293 -14.80 8.19 0.82
CA PRO A 293 -14.86 7.99 2.27
C PRO A 293 -14.44 6.60 2.77
N ALA A 294 -14.37 5.59 1.90
CA ALA A 294 -13.85 4.27 2.27
C ALA A 294 -12.37 4.36 2.69
N ASP A 295 -11.55 5.14 1.97
CA ASP A 295 -10.16 5.39 2.34
C ASP A 295 -10.03 6.18 3.66
N ILE A 296 -10.99 7.07 3.95
CA ILE A 296 -11.02 7.82 5.22
C ILE A 296 -11.26 6.87 6.41
N TRP A 297 -12.17 5.92 6.26
CA TRP A 297 -12.36 4.85 7.25
C TRP A 297 -11.07 4.05 7.44
N ASN A 298 -10.47 3.64 6.35
CA ASN A 298 -9.23 2.86 6.36
C ASN A 298 -8.11 3.57 7.14
N ILE A 299 -7.86 4.86 6.86
CA ILE A 299 -6.90 5.66 7.66
C ILE A 299 -7.35 5.73 9.12
N GLY A 300 -8.65 5.87 9.40
CA GLY A 300 -9.19 5.89 10.76
C GLY A 300 -8.80 4.64 11.56
N VAL A 301 -8.90 3.46 10.96
CA VAL A 301 -8.48 2.19 11.58
C VAL A 301 -6.97 2.12 11.72
N LEU A 302 -6.23 2.48 10.67
CA LEU A 302 -4.76 2.47 10.63
C LEU A 302 -4.11 3.36 11.70
N LEU A 303 -4.82 4.35 12.26
CA LEU A 303 -4.32 5.16 13.36
C LEU A 303 -3.99 4.32 14.61
N TRP A 304 -4.73 3.23 14.87
CA TRP A 304 -4.44 2.34 16.00
C TRP A 304 -3.14 1.57 15.79
N ASP A 305 -2.91 1.08 14.60
CA ASP A 305 -1.65 0.41 14.26
C ASP A 305 -0.45 1.36 14.43
N LEU A 306 -0.62 2.63 14.06
CA LEU A 306 0.41 3.64 14.18
C LEU A 306 0.68 4.08 15.62
N ILE A 307 -0.36 4.26 16.44
CA ILE A 307 -0.26 4.89 17.76
C ILE A 307 -0.19 3.84 18.86
N GLU A 308 -1.04 2.81 18.80
CA GLU A 308 -1.11 1.77 19.82
C GLU A 308 -0.23 0.56 19.51
N GLY A 309 0.21 0.41 18.23
CA GLY A 309 0.94 -0.77 17.76
C GLY A 309 0.10 -2.04 17.74
N ARG A 310 -1.22 -1.91 17.64
CA ARG A 310 -2.18 -3.01 17.61
C ARG A 310 -3.43 -2.64 16.80
N GLU A 311 -4.08 -3.64 16.26
CA GLU A 311 -5.30 -3.49 15.48
C GLU A 311 -6.47 -2.97 16.31
N LEU A 312 -7.31 -2.10 15.70
CA LEU A 312 -8.54 -1.61 16.33
C LEU A 312 -9.56 -2.76 16.45
N PHE A 313 -9.80 -3.50 15.38
CA PHE A 313 -10.71 -4.63 15.34
C PHE A 313 -9.92 -5.92 15.58
N GLN A 314 -10.07 -6.54 16.75
CA GLN A 314 -9.20 -7.63 17.21
C GLN A 314 -9.81 -9.02 17.03
N HIS A 315 -11.13 -9.13 16.98
CA HIS A 315 -11.84 -10.41 16.97
C HIS A 315 -12.70 -10.52 15.70
N ILE A 316 -12.06 -10.46 14.54
CA ILE A 316 -12.73 -10.52 13.24
C ILE A 316 -12.48 -11.84 12.50
N HIS A 317 -11.87 -12.81 13.17
CA HIS A 317 -11.57 -14.12 12.60
C HIS A 317 -12.29 -15.23 13.37
N ASP A 318 -12.72 -16.24 12.64
CA ASP A 318 -13.32 -17.45 13.20
C ASP A 318 -12.26 -18.33 13.94
N GLN A 319 -12.70 -19.44 14.52
CA GLN A 319 -11.83 -20.38 15.23
C GLN A 319 -10.77 -21.03 14.32
N GLN A 320 -10.94 -20.97 13.02
CA GLN A 320 -10.00 -21.46 12.00
C GLN A 320 -9.04 -20.35 11.49
N GLY A 321 -9.16 -19.13 12.03
CA GLY A 321 -8.36 -17.99 11.61
C GLY A 321 -8.80 -17.34 10.29
N ARG A 322 -10.01 -17.64 9.79
CA ARG A 322 -10.56 -17.05 8.57
C ARG A 322 -11.39 -15.82 8.93
N TYR A 323 -11.34 -14.82 8.08
CA TYR A 323 -12.14 -13.60 8.23
C TYR A 323 -13.65 -13.93 8.33
N ASP A 324 -14.32 -13.33 9.32
CA ASP A 324 -15.76 -13.40 9.51
C ASP A 324 -16.37 -12.00 9.63
N ALA A 325 -17.09 -11.58 8.60
CA ALA A 325 -17.71 -10.27 8.54
C ALA A 325 -18.76 -10.04 9.64
N LYS A 326 -19.38 -11.09 10.19
CA LYS A 326 -20.34 -10.99 11.31
C LYS A 326 -19.63 -10.52 12.58
N LEU A 327 -18.46 -11.10 12.87
CA LEU A 327 -17.61 -10.70 13.97
C LEU A 327 -17.13 -9.26 13.78
N HIS A 328 -16.78 -8.87 12.55
CA HIS A 328 -16.32 -7.51 12.26
C HIS A 328 -17.45 -6.47 12.46
N VAL A 329 -18.66 -6.76 11.97
CA VAL A 329 -19.83 -5.89 12.20
C VAL A 329 -20.16 -5.82 13.69
N ALA A 330 -20.06 -6.92 14.44
CA ALA A 330 -20.24 -6.94 15.89
C ALA A 330 -19.24 -6.05 16.63
N GLU A 331 -17.95 -6.10 16.25
CA GLU A 331 -16.91 -5.20 16.78
C GLU A 331 -17.22 -3.72 16.44
N MET A 332 -17.67 -3.43 15.22
CA MET A 332 -18.09 -2.07 14.85
C MET A 332 -19.25 -1.58 15.70
N ILE A 333 -20.26 -2.42 15.94
CA ILE A 333 -21.39 -2.08 16.82
C ILE A 333 -20.92 -1.82 18.24
N ALA A 334 -20.02 -2.61 18.77
CA ALA A 334 -19.46 -2.41 20.10
C ALA A 334 -18.76 -1.05 20.26
N LEU A 335 -17.97 -0.66 19.26
CA LEU A 335 -17.15 0.55 19.32
C LEU A 335 -17.92 1.83 18.95
N LEU A 336 -18.88 1.75 18.03
CA LEU A 336 -19.56 2.90 17.44
C LEU A 336 -21.05 3.00 17.78
N GLY A 337 -21.62 1.96 18.42
CA GLY A 337 -23.07 1.78 18.56
C GLY A 337 -23.71 1.21 17.30
N PRO A 338 -25.02 0.93 17.32
CA PRO A 338 -25.73 0.35 16.19
C PRO A 338 -25.69 1.28 14.96
N PRO A 339 -25.72 0.72 13.73
CA PRO A 339 -25.77 1.53 12.53
C PRO A 339 -27.09 2.33 12.45
N PRO A 340 -27.05 3.53 11.87
CA PRO A 340 -28.27 4.33 11.61
C PRO A 340 -29.24 3.58 10.69
N LEU A 341 -30.55 3.86 10.85
CA LEU A 341 -31.61 3.23 10.07
C LEU A 341 -31.40 3.38 8.55
N GLU A 342 -30.89 4.51 8.11
CA GLU A 342 -30.59 4.77 6.70
C GLU A 342 -29.57 3.79 6.11
N ILE A 343 -28.54 3.43 6.88
CA ILE A 343 -27.54 2.44 6.48
C ILE A 343 -28.15 1.06 6.36
N ILE A 344 -29.03 0.70 7.30
CA ILE A 344 -29.75 -0.60 7.30
C ILE A 344 -30.72 -0.67 6.13
N GLN A 345 -31.49 0.39 5.86
CA GLN A 345 -32.42 0.45 4.74
C GLN A 345 -31.68 0.34 3.39
N ARG A 346 -30.52 1.00 3.28
CA ARG A 346 -29.68 0.87 2.09
C ARG A 346 -29.14 -0.56 1.93
N TYR A 347 -28.69 -1.18 3.02
CA TYR A 347 -28.28 -2.58 3.02
C TYR A 347 -29.39 -3.51 2.56
N GLN A 348 -30.62 -3.37 3.11
CA GLN A 348 -31.78 -4.17 2.69
C GLN A 348 -32.14 -4.00 1.22
N TYR A 349 -31.96 -2.79 0.67
CA TYR A 349 -32.16 -2.51 -0.75
C TYR A 349 -31.06 -3.11 -1.63
N MET A 350 -29.79 -3.04 -1.19
CA MET A 350 -28.62 -3.42 -1.97
C MET A 350 -28.23 -4.90 -1.83
N ARG A 351 -28.75 -5.62 -0.86
CA ARG A 351 -28.30 -7.00 -0.53
C ARG A 351 -28.44 -7.98 -1.70
N GLU A 352 -29.39 -7.77 -2.60
CA GLU A 352 -29.63 -8.59 -3.80
C GLU A 352 -29.00 -7.98 -5.06
N TYR A 353 -28.23 -6.89 -4.92
CA TYR A 353 -27.58 -6.27 -6.07
C TYR A 353 -26.46 -7.17 -6.59
N SER A 354 -26.66 -7.68 -7.81
CA SER A 354 -25.65 -8.51 -8.47
C SER A 354 -24.54 -7.66 -9.04
N TRP A 355 -23.31 -8.04 -8.78
CA TRP A 355 -22.13 -7.42 -9.36
C TRP A 355 -22.07 -7.62 -10.87
N PRO A 356 -21.46 -6.70 -11.63
CA PRO A 356 -21.27 -6.86 -13.08
C PRO A 356 -20.53 -8.14 -13.47
N GLU A 357 -19.60 -8.58 -12.63
CA GLU A 357 -18.86 -9.83 -12.76
C GLU A 357 -18.79 -10.55 -11.40
N PRO A 358 -18.96 -11.88 -11.38
CA PRO A 358 -18.83 -12.66 -10.15
C PRO A 358 -17.41 -12.62 -9.58
N VAL A 359 -17.29 -12.67 -8.27
CA VAL A 359 -16.01 -12.63 -7.53
C VAL A 359 -15.75 -13.95 -6.81
N GLY A 360 -14.55 -14.49 -6.99
CA GLY A 360 -14.08 -15.66 -6.23
C GLY A 360 -13.70 -15.30 -4.80
N ARG A 361 -14.09 -16.15 -3.85
CA ARG A 361 -13.62 -16.11 -2.46
C ARG A 361 -12.43 -17.02 -2.23
N GLU A 362 -11.77 -16.89 -1.09
CA GLU A 362 -10.66 -17.76 -0.66
C GLU A 362 -11.06 -19.24 -0.47
N ASP A 363 -12.34 -19.50 -0.25
CA ASP A 363 -12.90 -20.85 -0.13
C ASP A 363 -13.40 -21.45 -1.46
N ASP A 364 -12.93 -20.92 -2.58
CA ASP A 364 -13.25 -21.31 -3.96
C ASP A 364 -14.73 -21.07 -4.36
N ARG A 365 -15.55 -20.45 -3.54
CA ARG A 365 -16.90 -20.06 -3.92
C ARG A 365 -16.87 -18.85 -4.85
N ILE A 366 -17.76 -18.86 -5.83
CA ILE A 366 -18.01 -17.74 -6.73
C ILE A 366 -19.26 -17.02 -6.20
N CYS A 367 -19.16 -15.74 -5.93
CA CYS A 367 -20.21 -14.91 -5.36
C CYS A 367 -20.64 -13.84 -6.38
N GLU A 368 -21.93 -13.57 -6.45
CA GLU A 368 -22.52 -12.57 -7.33
C GLU A 368 -22.93 -11.30 -6.58
N THR A 369 -23.02 -11.36 -5.25
CA THR A 369 -23.44 -10.25 -4.39
C THR A 369 -22.51 -10.06 -3.20
N ALA A 370 -22.55 -8.88 -2.57
CA ALA A 370 -21.82 -8.63 -1.34
C ALA A 370 -22.34 -9.50 -0.19
N GLU A 371 -23.66 -9.76 -0.11
CA GLU A 371 -24.25 -10.62 0.91
C GLU A 371 -23.72 -12.04 0.84
N GLU A 372 -23.57 -12.60 -0.35
CA GLU A 372 -22.96 -13.92 -0.54
C GLU A 372 -21.48 -13.93 -0.16
N TYR A 373 -20.74 -12.91 -0.63
CA TYR A 373 -19.29 -12.80 -0.41
C TYR A 373 -18.96 -12.67 1.08
N PHE A 374 -19.68 -11.84 1.81
CA PHE A 374 -19.47 -11.59 3.23
C PHE A 374 -20.30 -12.49 4.17
N CYS A 375 -21.00 -13.48 3.62
CA CYS A 375 -21.82 -14.46 4.38
C CYS A 375 -22.90 -13.82 5.25
N GLY A 376 -23.62 -12.81 4.70
CA GLY A 376 -24.84 -12.26 5.33
C GLY A 376 -25.98 -13.29 5.40
N PRO A 377 -27.19 -12.90 5.76
CA PRO A 377 -27.55 -11.52 6.17
C PRO A 377 -27.04 -11.13 7.56
N PHE A 378 -26.85 -9.83 7.79
CA PHE A 378 -26.40 -9.27 9.06
C PHE A 378 -27.55 -8.73 9.92
N PHE A 379 -28.57 -8.17 9.26
CA PHE A 379 -29.73 -7.56 9.91
C PHE A 379 -31.01 -8.24 9.44
N ASP A 380 -31.95 -8.38 10.35
CA ASP A 380 -33.30 -8.88 10.04
C ASP A 380 -34.17 -7.81 9.36
N ASN A 381 -35.44 -8.14 9.11
CA ASN A 381 -36.37 -7.23 8.44
C ASN A 381 -36.74 -6.00 9.29
N ASP A 382 -36.58 -6.09 10.61
CA ASP A 382 -36.82 -5.00 11.56
C ASP A 382 -35.56 -4.16 11.77
N GLY A 383 -34.45 -4.53 11.12
CA GLY A 383 -33.15 -3.84 11.20
C GLY A 383 -32.35 -4.16 12.45
N GLN A 384 -32.68 -5.27 13.15
CA GLN A 384 -31.90 -5.72 14.30
C GLN A 384 -30.72 -6.58 13.84
N PHE A 385 -29.57 -6.40 14.48
CA PHE A 385 -28.40 -7.24 14.22
C PHE A 385 -28.66 -8.67 14.67
N MET A 386 -28.55 -9.63 13.75
CA MET A 386 -28.96 -11.02 14.00
C MET A 386 -28.01 -11.79 14.91
N TYR A 387 -26.87 -11.24 15.27
CA TYR A 387 -25.79 -11.92 16.02
C TYR A 387 -25.39 -11.09 17.25
N GLU A 388 -26.37 -10.66 18.06
CA GLU A 388 -26.14 -9.78 19.22
C GLU A 388 -25.18 -10.40 20.25
N ASP A 389 -25.15 -11.73 20.36
CA ASP A 389 -24.25 -12.49 21.23
C ASP A 389 -22.78 -12.39 20.83
N LEU A 390 -22.49 -11.99 19.61
CA LEU A 390 -21.13 -11.74 19.12
C LEU A 390 -20.59 -10.34 19.48
N ILE A 391 -21.45 -9.42 19.97
CA ILE A 391 -21.02 -8.04 20.26
C ILE A 391 -20.15 -8.03 21.52
N PRO A 392 -18.84 -7.70 21.40
CA PRO A 392 -17.96 -7.69 22.55
C PRO A 392 -18.23 -6.50 23.47
N ASN A 393 -17.96 -6.66 24.75
CA ASN A 393 -18.06 -5.56 25.72
C ASN A 393 -16.84 -4.66 25.63
N ARG A 394 -16.80 -3.80 24.61
CA ARG A 394 -15.71 -2.85 24.33
C ARG A 394 -16.26 -1.47 23.98
N LYS A 395 -15.48 -0.43 24.25
CA LYS A 395 -15.79 0.96 23.87
C LYS A 395 -14.58 1.58 23.16
N LEU A 396 -14.83 2.47 22.22
CA LEU A 396 -13.78 3.15 21.48
C LEU A 396 -12.79 3.89 22.39
N GLY A 397 -13.28 4.52 23.45
CA GLY A 397 -12.43 5.19 24.44
C GLY A 397 -11.46 4.27 25.19
N ASP A 398 -11.86 3.00 25.42
CA ASP A 398 -11.03 2.02 26.11
C ASP A 398 -9.95 1.43 25.18
N ALA A 399 -10.10 1.60 23.88
CA ALA A 399 -9.14 1.16 22.87
C ALA A 399 -7.91 2.08 22.77
N VAL A 400 -7.84 3.19 23.53
CA VAL A 400 -6.72 4.15 23.51
C VAL A 400 -6.08 4.18 24.89
N SER A 401 -5.10 3.30 25.13
CA SER A 401 -4.42 3.15 26.43
C SER A 401 -3.04 3.83 26.49
N PHE A 402 -2.50 4.20 25.33
CA PHE A 402 -1.13 4.70 25.18
C PHE A 402 -1.01 6.23 25.34
N LEU A 403 -2.11 6.95 25.15
CA LEU A 403 -2.12 8.42 25.21
C LEU A 403 -2.57 8.93 26.59
N GLU A 404 -1.94 9.99 27.06
CA GLU A 404 -2.42 10.75 28.22
C GLU A 404 -3.79 11.40 27.93
N GLU A 405 -4.55 11.73 28.99
CA GLU A 405 -5.95 12.16 28.89
C GLU A 405 -6.23 13.22 27.82
N VAL A 406 -5.46 14.30 27.82
CA VAL A 406 -5.65 15.43 26.88
C VAL A 406 -5.37 15.02 25.42
N GLU A 407 -4.32 14.23 25.21
CA GLU A 407 -3.96 13.74 23.88
C GLU A 407 -4.96 12.66 23.43
N ARG A 408 -5.45 11.84 24.36
CA ARG A 408 -6.46 10.80 24.10
C ARG A 408 -7.79 11.41 23.64
N GLU A 409 -8.29 12.44 24.33
CA GLU A 409 -9.53 13.13 23.94
C GLU A 409 -9.40 13.75 22.55
N ALA A 410 -8.30 14.45 22.27
CA ALA A 410 -8.05 15.05 20.98
C ALA A 410 -7.89 14.01 19.84
N PHE A 411 -7.29 12.87 20.17
CA PHE A 411 -7.20 11.74 19.23
C PHE A 411 -8.56 11.12 18.93
N LEU A 412 -9.37 10.90 19.98
CA LEU A 412 -10.71 10.33 19.80
C LEU A 412 -11.64 11.29 19.02
N ASP A 413 -11.46 12.60 19.16
CA ASP A 413 -12.16 13.59 18.35
C ASP A 413 -11.77 13.49 16.86
N LEU A 414 -10.48 13.33 16.56
CA LEU A 414 -10.00 13.06 15.21
C LEU A 414 -10.61 11.74 14.65
N ALA A 415 -10.54 10.66 15.43
CA ALA A 415 -11.03 9.34 15.03
C ALA A 415 -12.55 9.33 14.76
N LYS A 416 -13.34 10.05 15.56
CA LYS A 416 -14.79 10.24 15.33
C LYS A 416 -15.11 10.97 14.03
N GLY A 417 -14.18 11.73 13.47
CA GLY A 417 -14.32 12.33 12.14
C GLY A 417 -14.13 11.33 10.99
N MET A 418 -13.62 10.14 11.28
CA MET A 418 -13.31 9.09 10.29
C MET A 418 -14.17 7.84 10.48
N LEU A 419 -14.31 7.36 11.73
CA LEU A 419 -14.99 6.12 12.08
C LEU A 419 -16.47 6.40 12.35
N VAL A 420 -17.24 6.57 11.28
CA VAL A 420 -18.67 6.82 11.28
C VAL A 420 -19.32 5.85 10.29
N TRP A 421 -20.48 5.26 10.68
CA TRP A 421 -21.22 4.33 9.83
C TRP A 421 -21.56 4.92 8.47
N HIS A 422 -22.10 6.13 8.45
CA HIS A 422 -22.51 6.80 7.21
C HIS A 422 -21.29 7.41 6.51
N PRO A 423 -20.91 6.97 5.29
CA PRO A 423 -19.73 7.47 4.59
C PRO A 423 -19.72 9.01 4.44
N ASN A 424 -20.86 9.59 4.07
CA ASN A 424 -20.99 11.05 3.86
C ASN A 424 -20.91 11.89 5.16
N ALA A 425 -20.96 11.26 6.33
CA ALA A 425 -20.75 11.95 7.62
C ALA A 425 -19.27 11.98 8.03
N ARG A 426 -18.40 11.26 7.32
CA ARG A 426 -16.95 11.33 7.52
C ARG A 426 -16.41 12.65 6.98
N LYS A 427 -15.44 13.20 7.69
CA LYS A 427 -14.71 14.39 7.21
C LYS A 427 -13.83 14.01 6.02
N THR A 428 -13.57 14.95 5.13
CA THR A 428 -12.63 14.78 4.03
C THR A 428 -11.18 14.71 4.54
N ALA A 429 -10.28 14.16 3.73
CA ALA A 429 -8.86 14.08 4.06
C ALA A 429 -8.26 15.47 4.34
N GLY A 430 -8.66 16.51 3.57
CA GLY A 430 -8.20 17.88 3.78
C GLY A 430 -8.68 18.50 5.09
N GLU A 431 -9.95 18.28 5.49
CA GLU A 431 -10.47 18.73 6.78
C GLU A 431 -9.77 18.05 7.95
N LEU A 432 -9.45 16.76 7.82
CA LEU A 432 -8.74 15.99 8.83
C LEU A 432 -7.26 16.39 8.93
N ALA A 433 -6.60 16.73 7.82
CA ALA A 433 -5.20 17.14 7.83
C ALA A 433 -4.93 18.43 8.65
N ILE A 434 -5.95 19.27 8.82
CA ILE A 434 -5.86 20.50 9.64
C ILE A 434 -6.41 20.33 11.07
N HIS A 435 -6.79 19.10 11.45
CA HIS A 435 -7.37 18.83 12.77
C HIS A 435 -6.43 19.22 13.92
N PRO A 436 -6.94 19.80 15.03
CA PRO A 436 -6.12 20.27 16.16
C PRO A 436 -5.14 19.23 16.74
N PHE A 437 -5.53 17.96 16.81
CA PHE A 437 -4.65 16.87 17.25
C PHE A 437 -3.36 16.79 16.45
N LEU A 438 -3.40 17.06 15.15
CA LEU A 438 -2.26 16.95 14.23
C LEU A 438 -1.41 18.23 14.15
N GLN A 439 -1.84 19.31 14.80
CA GLN A 439 -1.09 20.56 14.78
C GLN A 439 0.05 20.53 15.81
N PRO A 440 1.21 21.13 15.49
CA PRO A 440 2.27 21.28 16.47
C PRO A 440 1.77 22.12 17.67
N LYS A 441 2.05 21.65 18.89
CA LYS A 441 1.76 22.45 20.10
C LYS A 441 2.45 23.82 19.95
N LYS A 442 1.68 24.91 20.00
CA LYS A 442 2.27 26.26 20.09
C LYS A 442 3.19 26.26 21.32
N ARG A 443 4.48 26.53 21.11
CA ARG A 443 5.35 26.82 22.26
C ARG A 443 4.71 27.99 22.99
N SER A 444 4.29 27.74 24.22
CA SER A 444 4.00 28.83 25.15
C SER A 444 5.25 29.69 25.26
N ALA A 445 5.11 30.96 24.86
CA ALA A 445 6.17 31.93 24.88
C ALA A 445 6.61 32.22 26.32
#